data_0f7516894dbc63b4e2225e36cdbc6baa
#
_entry.id   0f7516894dbc63b4e2225e36cdbc6baa
#
_cell.length_a   1.000
_cell.length_b   1.000
_cell.length_c   1.000
_cell.angle_alpha   90.00
_cell.angle_beta   90.00
_cell.angle_gamma   90.00
#
_symmetry.space_group_name_H-M   'P 1'
#
loop_
_entity.id
_entity.type
_entity.pdbx_description
1 polymer ?
#
loop_
_entity_poly.entity_id
_entity_poly.type
_entity_poly.pdbx_seq_one_letter_code
_entity_poly.pdbx_strand_id
1 'polypeptide(L)'
;MHAARAPYNSSLHDITVEMQRLRKTYWAWTQSEWSEVICSTEGDFHQRFGASGNCRQYVMALAWLLCGFDRLESCGVFYQYRLCLKVFGRQHTDAAVFRLSEMMTAVGYVPGDGRNNGIRNALCMAMLLQREPQPERVNVDTLQYIASAGPAYLRKSAATLSRILASSGIFNEGFDYRVSQRRRPPREYNAVTDVPAEWLSWCERWRATSVQRPSSIEACWYVLLKCGRWLADCHPECVSPVNWTRETAMAWVTAACKMKVGEWSNPGGMYRERRGSMMKPSARAGLIRHVHTFFHDLQEWGWMPVKFSPERILRSPRSLSTQIGPDPRIVSDELWCKLIHAGQNLQETDLPGCVGYPYFYPLEMVRALSVLWLFGGLRRDEILRMRCGCIRWQASEENDGQRICLMDVPVSKTYAAFTKPVDSIVGDYIERWELVRSPQALQEDPKTGESVHFLFMHRGKRVHGSYINNSLVPLLCKKAGIPEHDARGRITSHRARATIASQLYNARE
;
A
#
# COMPACT_ATOMS: atom_id res chain seq x y z
N MET A 1 6.66 37.75 -47.25
CA MET A 1 6.12 37.46 -45.92
C MET A 1 5.03 36.43 -46.09
N HIS A 2 5.31 35.14 -45.83
CA HIS A 2 4.26 34.13 -45.71
C HIS A 2 3.59 34.32 -44.36
N ALA A 3 2.36 34.86 -44.36
CA ALA A 3 1.53 34.86 -43.18
C ALA A 3 1.38 33.38 -42.71
N ALA A 4 1.78 33.09 -41.49
CA ALA A 4 1.61 31.77 -40.91
C ALA A 4 0.12 31.40 -41.01
N ARG A 5 -0.23 30.37 -41.78
CA ARG A 5 -1.60 29.87 -41.91
C ARG A 5 -2.07 29.50 -40.52
N ALA A 6 -3.30 29.89 -40.19
CA ALA A 6 -3.87 29.48 -38.88
C ALA A 6 -3.83 27.95 -38.75
N PRO A 7 -3.54 27.39 -37.56
CA PRO A 7 -3.33 25.95 -37.38
C PRO A 7 -4.48 25.05 -37.88
N TYR A 8 -5.73 25.54 -37.85
CA TYR A 8 -6.89 24.78 -38.36
C TYR A 8 -6.85 24.66 -39.89
N ASN A 9 -6.41 25.72 -40.64
CA ASN A 9 -6.27 25.65 -42.08
C ASN A 9 -5.20 24.66 -42.52
N SER A 10 -4.08 24.63 -41.79
CA SER A 10 -3.02 23.65 -42.03
C SER A 10 -3.53 22.22 -41.75
N SER A 11 -4.31 22.00 -40.70
CA SER A 11 -4.89 20.68 -40.39
C SER A 11 -5.86 20.22 -41.47
N LEU A 12 -6.69 21.11 -42.04
CA LEU A 12 -7.57 20.78 -43.15
C LEU A 12 -6.77 20.40 -44.39
N HIS A 13 -5.68 21.12 -44.67
CA HIS A 13 -4.77 20.78 -45.75
C HIS A 13 -4.17 19.37 -45.59
N ASP A 14 -3.64 19.07 -44.40
CA ASP A 14 -3.06 17.77 -44.08
C ASP A 14 -4.10 16.63 -44.26
N ILE A 15 -5.34 16.83 -43.79
CA ILE A 15 -6.44 15.90 -44.01
C ILE A 15 -6.76 15.73 -45.50
N THR A 16 -6.75 16.82 -46.28
CA THR A 16 -7.02 16.76 -47.72
C THR A 16 -5.95 15.95 -48.48
N VAL A 17 -4.70 16.12 -48.12
CA VAL A 17 -3.58 15.33 -48.67
C VAL A 17 -3.78 13.84 -48.36
N GLU A 18 -4.14 13.51 -47.15
CA GLU A 18 -4.41 12.11 -46.76
C GLU A 18 -5.66 11.54 -47.46
N MET A 19 -6.71 12.33 -47.66
CA MET A 19 -7.87 11.89 -48.47
C MET A 19 -7.46 11.49 -49.89
N GLN A 20 -6.56 12.29 -50.53
CA GLN A 20 -6.03 11.97 -51.84
C GLN A 20 -5.17 10.70 -51.83
N ARG A 21 -4.31 10.54 -50.80
CA ARG A 21 -3.46 9.35 -50.62
C ARG A 21 -4.30 8.09 -50.44
N LEU A 22 -5.30 8.14 -49.57
CA LEU A 22 -6.18 7.00 -49.23
C LEU A 22 -7.30 6.78 -50.27
N ARG A 23 -7.49 7.77 -51.21
CA ARG A 23 -8.63 7.81 -52.15
C ARG A 23 -9.98 7.62 -51.45
N LYS A 24 -10.12 8.22 -50.26
CA LYS A 24 -11.25 8.05 -49.37
C LYS A 24 -11.51 9.32 -48.58
N THR A 25 -12.74 9.69 -48.40
CA THR A 25 -13.12 10.87 -47.62
C THR A 25 -12.88 10.61 -46.11
N TYR A 26 -12.44 11.62 -45.35
CA TYR A 26 -12.02 11.48 -43.96
C TYR A 26 -13.17 10.98 -43.04
N TRP A 27 -14.41 11.31 -43.35
CA TRP A 27 -15.58 10.80 -42.56
C TRP A 27 -15.87 9.33 -42.77
N ALA A 28 -15.25 8.70 -43.76
CA ALA A 28 -15.34 7.27 -44.00
C ALA A 28 -14.10 6.50 -43.53
N TRP A 29 -13.13 7.18 -42.92
CA TRP A 29 -11.93 6.51 -42.41
C TRP A 29 -12.26 5.65 -41.19
N THR A 30 -11.63 4.49 -41.13
CA THR A 30 -11.63 3.60 -39.98
C THR A 30 -10.77 4.13 -38.86
N GLN A 31 -10.92 3.58 -37.66
CA GLN A 31 -10.09 3.93 -36.50
C GLN A 31 -8.59 3.67 -36.78
N SER A 32 -8.25 2.63 -37.53
CA SER A 32 -6.86 2.35 -37.93
C SER A 32 -6.29 3.41 -38.87
N GLU A 33 -7.07 3.84 -39.87
CA GLU A 33 -6.67 4.90 -40.80
C GLU A 33 -6.50 6.23 -40.06
N TRP A 34 -7.41 6.57 -39.13
CA TRP A 34 -7.24 7.73 -38.27
C TRP A 34 -6.00 7.66 -37.39
N SER A 35 -5.70 6.49 -36.81
CA SER A 35 -4.50 6.29 -35.97
C SER A 35 -3.21 6.46 -36.78
N GLU A 36 -3.19 6.01 -38.04
CA GLU A 36 -2.06 6.22 -38.96
C GLU A 36 -1.85 7.70 -39.26
N VAL A 37 -2.92 8.46 -39.53
CA VAL A 37 -2.86 9.91 -39.86
C VAL A 37 -2.45 10.71 -38.62
N ILE A 38 -2.95 10.37 -37.43
CA ILE A 38 -2.61 11.06 -36.16
C ILE A 38 -1.15 10.83 -35.77
N CYS A 39 -0.55 9.74 -36.20
CA CYS A 39 0.77 9.25 -35.78
C CYS A 39 0.86 8.96 -34.28
N SER A 40 1.86 8.21 -33.85
CA SER A 40 2.03 7.83 -32.44
C SER A 40 2.47 8.99 -31.56
N THR A 41 3.27 9.88 -32.07
CA THR A 41 3.80 11.05 -31.36
C THR A 41 3.64 12.36 -32.15
N GLU A 42 3.79 13.48 -31.46
CA GLU A 42 3.81 14.82 -32.08
C GLU A 42 5.01 14.98 -33.04
N GLY A 43 6.15 14.34 -32.69
CA GLY A 43 7.35 14.35 -33.55
C GLY A 43 7.14 13.61 -34.87
N ASP A 44 6.51 12.42 -34.82
CA ASP A 44 6.20 11.65 -36.05
C ASP A 44 5.22 12.40 -36.95
N PHE A 45 4.22 13.08 -36.34
CA PHE A 45 3.29 13.92 -37.07
C PHE A 45 3.99 15.12 -37.78
N HIS A 46 4.89 15.77 -37.03
CA HIS A 46 5.69 16.89 -37.60
C HIS A 46 6.58 16.41 -38.74
N GLN A 47 7.21 15.25 -38.58
CA GLN A 47 8.05 14.66 -39.64
C GLN A 47 7.24 14.35 -40.91
N ARG A 48 5.99 13.84 -40.73
CA ARG A 48 5.14 13.47 -41.87
C ARG A 48 4.54 14.67 -42.60
N PHE A 49 4.05 15.68 -41.87
CA PHE A 49 3.27 16.78 -42.43
C PHE A 49 4.01 18.13 -42.42
N GLY A 50 5.17 18.23 -41.79
CA GLY A 50 5.85 19.51 -41.56
C GLY A 50 5.07 20.48 -40.68
N ALA A 51 4.03 20.00 -39.99
CA ALA A 51 3.04 20.80 -39.29
C ALA A 51 3.32 20.88 -37.79
N SER A 52 2.85 21.95 -37.13
CA SER A 52 3.00 22.14 -35.69
C SER A 52 2.12 21.16 -34.89
N GLY A 53 2.48 20.87 -33.61
CA GLY A 53 1.68 20.06 -32.72
C GLY A 53 0.26 20.55 -32.49
N ASN A 54 -0.03 21.83 -32.70
CA ASN A 54 -1.39 22.35 -32.71
C ASN A 54 -2.24 21.78 -33.86
N CYS A 55 -1.66 21.56 -35.04
CA CYS A 55 -2.35 20.93 -36.17
C CYS A 55 -2.75 19.49 -35.81
N ARG A 56 -1.85 18.72 -35.21
CA ARG A 56 -2.15 17.37 -34.74
C ARG A 56 -3.36 17.33 -33.79
N GLN A 57 -3.47 18.28 -32.86
CA GLN A 57 -4.59 18.34 -31.91
C GLN A 57 -5.95 18.59 -32.61
N TYR A 58 -5.99 19.35 -33.71
CA TYR A 58 -7.22 19.51 -34.50
C TYR A 58 -7.57 18.25 -35.27
N VAL A 59 -6.59 17.56 -35.86
CA VAL A 59 -6.80 16.25 -36.52
C VAL A 59 -7.32 15.23 -35.53
N MET A 60 -6.74 15.18 -34.34
CA MET A 60 -7.22 14.31 -33.23
C MET A 60 -8.64 14.65 -32.79
N ALA A 61 -9.00 15.93 -32.73
CA ALA A 61 -10.36 16.35 -32.38
C ALA A 61 -11.38 15.87 -33.40
N LEU A 62 -11.07 15.97 -34.71
CA LEU A 62 -11.93 15.44 -35.78
C LEU A 62 -12.06 13.91 -35.70
N ALA A 63 -10.96 13.21 -35.51
CA ALA A 63 -10.98 11.75 -35.35
C ALA A 63 -11.83 11.34 -34.13
N TRP A 64 -11.70 12.07 -33.03
CA TRP A 64 -12.49 11.83 -31.82
C TRP A 64 -14.00 12.05 -32.06
N LEU A 65 -14.35 13.10 -32.82
CA LEU A 65 -15.76 13.40 -33.15
C LEU A 65 -16.38 12.33 -34.05
N LEU A 66 -15.62 11.82 -35.02
CA LEU A 66 -16.13 10.94 -36.06
C LEU A 66 -16.09 9.45 -35.70
N CYS A 67 -15.01 8.97 -35.11
CA CYS A 67 -14.89 7.53 -34.80
C CYS A 67 -14.85 7.21 -33.31
N GLY A 68 -14.67 8.24 -32.44
CA GLY A 68 -14.44 8.05 -31.02
C GLY A 68 -13.19 7.23 -30.72
N PHE A 69 -12.50 7.56 -29.64
CA PHE A 69 -11.39 6.74 -29.19
C PHE A 69 -11.86 5.86 -28.03
N ASP A 70 -12.44 4.71 -28.37
CA ASP A 70 -12.91 3.75 -27.38
C ASP A 70 -11.75 3.08 -26.62
N ARG A 71 -10.53 3.15 -27.22
CA ARG A 71 -9.32 2.53 -26.66
C ARG A 71 -8.16 3.51 -26.64
N LEU A 72 -7.52 3.61 -25.49
CA LEU A 72 -6.36 4.48 -25.27
C LEU A 72 -5.17 4.13 -26.15
N GLU A 73 -5.04 2.86 -26.52
CA GLU A 73 -3.95 2.36 -27.37
C GLU A 73 -3.95 2.98 -28.76
N SER A 74 -5.12 3.39 -29.26
CA SER A 74 -5.30 3.97 -30.58
C SER A 74 -4.90 5.45 -30.66
N CYS A 75 -4.72 6.12 -29.52
CA CYS A 75 -4.54 7.58 -29.47
C CYS A 75 -3.07 8.02 -29.48
N GLY A 76 -2.12 7.11 -29.24
CA GLY A 76 -0.72 7.47 -29.04
C GLY A 76 -0.50 8.43 -27.85
N VAL A 77 0.62 9.15 -27.88
CA VAL A 77 0.94 10.16 -26.85
C VAL A 77 0.38 11.53 -27.29
N PHE A 78 -0.42 12.14 -26.42
CA PHE A 78 -1.01 13.46 -26.66
C PHE A 78 -1.27 14.25 -25.39
N TYR A 79 -1.56 15.55 -25.54
CA TYR A 79 -1.88 16.44 -24.42
C TYR A 79 -3.39 16.47 -24.17
N GLN A 80 -3.86 15.70 -23.18
CA GLN A 80 -5.28 15.51 -22.88
C GLN A 80 -6.03 16.82 -22.67
N TYR A 81 -5.49 17.73 -21.86
CA TYR A 81 -6.11 19.02 -21.61
C TYR A 81 -6.28 19.85 -22.89
N ARG A 82 -5.25 19.88 -23.76
CA ARG A 82 -5.33 20.61 -25.03
C ARG A 82 -6.38 20.01 -25.96
N LEU A 83 -6.53 18.70 -25.99
CA LEU A 83 -7.56 18.04 -26.78
C LEU A 83 -8.96 18.36 -26.24
N CYS A 84 -9.17 18.33 -24.91
CA CYS A 84 -10.43 18.76 -24.30
C CYS A 84 -10.82 20.20 -24.69
N LEU A 85 -9.85 21.13 -24.72
CA LEU A 85 -10.11 22.51 -25.17
C LEU A 85 -10.63 22.58 -26.62
N LYS A 86 -10.23 21.65 -27.50
CA LYS A 86 -10.70 21.59 -28.90
C LYS A 86 -12.05 20.91 -29.02
N VAL A 87 -12.29 19.87 -28.22
CA VAL A 87 -13.50 19.02 -28.28
C VAL A 87 -14.67 19.67 -27.52
N PHE A 88 -14.45 20.04 -26.26
CA PHE A 88 -15.51 20.57 -25.39
C PHE A 88 -15.56 22.11 -25.32
N GLY A 89 -14.55 22.76 -25.86
CA GLY A 89 -14.38 24.21 -25.74
C GLY A 89 -13.74 24.63 -24.42
N ARG A 90 -13.24 25.87 -24.41
CA ARG A 90 -12.51 26.44 -23.26
C ARG A 90 -13.40 26.50 -22.01
N GLN A 91 -14.61 27.02 -22.15
CA GLN A 91 -15.52 27.24 -21.01
C GLN A 91 -15.79 25.96 -20.21
N HIS A 92 -16.18 24.87 -20.88
CA HIS A 92 -16.48 23.60 -20.21
C HIS A 92 -15.23 22.94 -19.64
N THR A 93 -14.12 22.96 -20.38
CA THR A 93 -12.86 22.35 -19.94
C THR A 93 -12.28 23.07 -18.72
N ASP A 94 -12.25 24.42 -18.74
CA ASP A 94 -11.73 25.19 -17.62
C ASP A 94 -12.65 25.09 -16.38
N ALA A 95 -13.97 25.06 -16.57
CA ALA A 95 -14.91 24.81 -15.47
C ALA A 95 -14.71 23.44 -14.82
N ALA A 96 -14.52 22.38 -15.62
CA ALA A 96 -14.24 21.05 -15.11
C ALA A 96 -12.92 20.99 -14.31
N VAL A 97 -11.87 21.64 -14.83
CA VAL A 97 -10.55 21.71 -14.15
C VAL A 97 -10.63 22.53 -12.86
N PHE A 98 -11.39 23.63 -12.88
CA PHE A 98 -11.63 24.45 -11.70
C PHE A 98 -12.36 23.65 -10.62
N ARG A 99 -13.43 22.94 -11.00
CA ARG A 99 -14.18 22.07 -10.09
C ARG A 99 -13.32 20.96 -9.48
N LEU A 100 -12.45 20.34 -10.30
CA LEU A 100 -11.45 19.39 -9.80
C LEU A 100 -10.51 20.05 -8.77
N SER A 101 -10.06 21.29 -9.02
CA SER A 101 -9.20 22.01 -8.09
C SER A 101 -9.87 22.26 -6.74
N GLU A 102 -11.16 22.60 -6.72
CA GLU A 102 -11.95 22.74 -5.49
C GLU A 102 -12.01 21.41 -4.72
N MET A 103 -12.34 20.30 -5.41
CA MET A 103 -12.39 18.95 -4.82
C MET A 103 -11.01 18.55 -4.27
N MET A 104 -9.93 18.85 -4.99
CA MET A 104 -8.56 18.58 -4.56
C MET A 104 -8.20 19.35 -3.29
N THR A 105 -8.55 20.64 -3.26
CA THR A 105 -8.29 21.50 -2.09
C THR A 105 -9.07 21.01 -0.88
N ALA A 106 -10.31 20.61 -1.06
CA ALA A 106 -11.15 20.07 0.01
C ALA A 106 -10.55 18.83 0.69
N VAL A 107 -9.77 18.00 -0.04
CA VAL A 107 -9.13 16.80 0.53
C VAL A 107 -7.65 17.02 0.93
N GLY A 108 -7.16 18.26 0.89
CA GLY A 108 -5.83 18.64 1.39
C GLY A 108 -4.73 18.73 0.34
N TYR A 109 -5.06 18.88 -0.96
CA TYR A 109 -4.08 19.24 -1.97
C TYR A 109 -3.86 20.75 -2.02
N VAL A 110 -2.62 21.16 -2.29
CA VAL A 110 -2.28 22.57 -2.45
C VAL A 110 -2.57 23.02 -3.88
N PRO A 111 -3.33 24.10 -4.09
CA PRO A 111 -3.56 24.67 -5.41
C PRO A 111 -2.26 25.07 -6.09
N GLY A 112 -2.20 24.92 -7.42
CA GLY A 112 -1.07 25.36 -8.24
C GLY A 112 0.17 24.47 -8.18
N ASP A 113 0.17 23.37 -7.42
CA ASP A 113 1.27 22.40 -7.43
C ASP A 113 1.32 21.67 -8.77
N GLY A 114 2.37 21.93 -9.58
CA GLY A 114 2.57 21.31 -10.90
C GLY A 114 2.63 19.78 -10.86
N ARG A 115 2.93 19.18 -9.71
CA ARG A 115 2.89 17.72 -9.49
C ARG A 115 1.49 17.14 -9.64
N ASN A 116 0.46 17.98 -9.56
CA ASN A 116 -0.93 17.59 -9.70
C ASN A 116 -1.42 17.57 -11.16
N ASN A 117 -0.60 17.99 -12.11
CA ASN A 117 -0.95 17.99 -13.54
C ASN A 117 -1.39 16.61 -14.05
N GLY A 118 -0.83 15.52 -13.50
CA GLY A 118 -1.25 14.17 -13.84
C GLY A 118 -2.72 13.89 -13.49
N ILE A 119 -3.23 14.44 -12.38
CA ILE A 119 -4.62 14.26 -11.95
C ILE A 119 -5.56 14.99 -12.91
N ARG A 120 -5.23 16.23 -13.30
CA ARG A 120 -5.96 16.98 -14.33
C ARG A 120 -5.99 16.23 -15.65
N ASN A 121 -4.86 15.68 -16.08
CA ASN A 121 -4.77 14.92 -17.33
C ASN A 121 -5.58 13.61 -17.26
N ALA A 122 -5.66 12.96 -16.09
CA ALA A 122 -6.51 11.79 -15.89
C ALA A 122 -8.01 12.15 -15.98
N LEU A 123 -8.42 13.30 -15.42
CA LEU A 123 -9.78 13.81 -15.60
C LEU A 123 -10.07 14.08 -17.08
N CYS A 124 -9.20 14.82 -17.75
CA CYS A 124 -9.38 15.12 -19.18
C CYS A 124 -9.47 13.83 -20.01
N MET A 125 -8.67 12.82 -19.71
CA MET A 125 -8.77 11.52 -20.39
C MET A 125 -10.11 10.84 -20.13
N ALA A 126 -10.61 10.85 -18.89
CA ALA A 126 -11.91 10.29 -18.55
C ALA A 126 -13.06 11.00 -19.28
N MET A 127 -13.03 12.35 -19.30
CA MET A 127 -13.98 13.17 -20.05
C MET A 127 -14.00 12.81 -21.54
N LEU A 128 -12.82 12.65 -22.15
CA LEU A 128 -12.70 12.28 -23.56
C LEU A 128 -13.27 10.89 -23.85
N LEU A 129 -12.97 9.90 -23.01
CA LEU A 129 -13.46 8.53 -23.16
C LEU A 129 -14.97 8.42 -22.98
N GLN A 130 -15.54 9.18 -22.05
CA GLN A 130 -16.98 9.18 -21.77
C GLN A 130 -17.77 10.16 -22.62
N ARG A 131 -17.09 11.05 -23.35
CA ARG A 131 -17.70 12.16 -24.13
C ARG A 131 -18.53 13.10 -23.25
N GLU A 132 -18.12 13.29 -22.01
CA GLU A 132 -18.83 14.04 -21.00
C GLU A 132 -17.87 15.01 -20.30
N PRO A 133 -18.08 16.36 -20.38
CA PRO A 133 -17.16 17.33 -19.79
C PRO A 133 -17.39 17.61 -18.31
N GLN A 134 -18.25 16.89 -17.62
CA GLN A 134 -18.59 17.10 -16.21
C GLN A 134 -17.83 16.11 -15.30
N PRO A 135 -17.02 16.59 -14.34
CA PRO A 135 -16.30 15.72 -13.41
C PRO A 135 -17.22 14.81 -12.58
N GLU A 136 -18.41 15.31 -12.25
CA GLU A 136 -19.43 14.60 -11.46
C GLU A 136 -20.04 13.40 -12.19
N ARG A 137 -19.91 13.35 -13.50
CA ARG A 137 -20.40 12.24 -14.34
C ARG A 137 -19.33 11.25 -14.73
N VAL A 138 -18.10 11.45 -14.27
CA VAL A 138 -17.03 10.45 -14.46
C VAL A 138 -17.41 9.19 -13.71
N ASN A 139 -17.31 8.02 -14.36
CA ASN A 139 -17.58 6.74 -13.72
C ASN A 139 -16.29 6.02 -13.29
N VAL A 140 -16.43 5.11 -12.33
CA VAL A 140 -15.30 4.37 -11.75
C VAL A 140 -14.65 3.42 -12.75
N ASP A 141 -15.44 2.81 -13.64
CA ASP A 141 -14.95 1.84 -14.64
C ASP A 141 -14.00 2.49 -15.65
N THR A 142 -14.31 3.72 -16.08
CA THR A 142 -13.43 4.51 -16.94
C THR A 142 -12.10 4.80 -16.25
N LEU A 143 -12.12 5.17 -14.98
CA LEU A 143 -10.87 5.40 -14.23
C LEU A 143 -10.09 4.11 -13.99
N GLN A 144 -10.76 2.99 -13.75
CA GLN A 144 -10.11 1.67 -13.65
C GLN A 144 -9.49 1.26 -14.98
N TYR A 145 -10.17 1.52 -16.10
CA TYR A 145 -9.62 1.28 -17.44
C TYR A 145 -8.36 2.14 -17.67
N ILE A 146 -8.40 3.44 -17.37
CA ILE A 146 -7.21 4.30 -17.45
C ILE A 146 -6.08 3.80 -16.54
N ALA A 147 -6.40 3.31 -15.33
CA ALA A 147 -5.41 2.78 -14.40
C ALA A 147 -4.79 1.45 -14.86
N SER A 148 -5.50 0.64 -15.63
CA SER A 148 -5.02 -0.66 -16.14
C SER A 148 -4.34 -0.56 -17.50
N ALA A 149 -5.00 0.05 -18.48
CA ALA A 149 -4.59 0.11 -19.89
C ALA A 149 -3.94 1.44 -20.30
N GLY A 150 -4.14 2.50 -19.50
CA GLY A 150 -3.65 3.84 -19.83
C GLY A 150 -2.13 3.98 -19.80
N PRO A 151 -1.60 5.09 -20.34
CA PRO A 151 -0.18 5.44 -20.25
C PRO A 151 0.33 5.44 -18.81
N ALA A 152 1.58 5.04 -18.60
CA ALA A 152 2.15 4.87 -17.25
C ALA A 152 2.00 6.10 -16.34
N TYR A 153 2.11 7.30 -16.89
CA TYR A 153 1.97 8.56 -16.15
C TYR A 153 0.53 8.86 -15.71
N LEU A 154 -0.49 8.31 -16.39
CA LEU A 154 -1.91 8.50 -16.03
C LEU A 154 -2.41 7.45 -15.03
N ARG A 155 -1.85 6.24 -15.01
CA ARG A 155 -2.35 5.12 -14.20
C ARG A 155 -2.48 5.46 -12.71
N LYS A 156 -1.40 6.00 -12.14
CA LYS A 156 -1.39 6.44 -10.73
C LYS A 156 -2.32 7.63 -10.51
N SER A 157 -2.41 8.51 -11.49
CA SER A 157 -3.24 9.72 -11.42
C SER A 157 -4.73 9.39 -11.48
N ALA A 158 -5.15 8.40 -12.29
CA ALA A 158 -6.53 7.91 -12.33
C ALA A 158 -6.97 7.33 -10.97
N ALA A 159 -6.13 6.51 -10.33
CA ALA A 159 -6.41 6.03 -8.98
C ALA A 159 -6.39 7.15 -7.92
N THR A 160 -5.64 8.22 -8.13
CA THR A 160 -5.69 9.38 -7.24
C THR A 160 -6.98 10.17 -7.45
N LEU A 161 -7.37 10.38 -8.69
CA LEU A 161 -8.63 11.04 -9.06
C LEU A 161 -9.84 10.27 -8.48
N SER A 162 -9.86 8.93 -8.57
CA SER A 162 -10.96 8.14 -8.00
C SER A 162 -11.16 8.39 -6.50
N ARG A 163 -10.08 8.54 -5.73
CA ARG A 163 -10.16 8.85 -4.30
C ARG A 163 -10.64 10.28 -4.03
N ILE A 164 -10.26 11.23 -4.88
CA ILE A 164 -10.74 12.63 -4.77
C ILE A 164 -12.26 12.65 -5.03
N LEU A 165 -12.71 12.01 -6.10
CA LEU A 165 -14.13 11.93 -6.44
C LEU A 165 -14.94 11.18 -5.38
N ALA A 166 -14.38 10.11 -4.79
CA ALA A 166 -15.00 9.43 -3.66
C ALA A 166 -15.11 10.34 -2.42
N SER A 167 -14.06 11.10 -2.10
CA SER A 167 -14.08 12.04 -0.98
C SER A 167 -15.04 13.22 -1.21
N SER A 168 -15.41 13.49 -2.45
CA SER A 168 -16.42 14.48 -2.84
C SER A 168 -17.84 13.88 -2.97
N GLY A 169 -18.03 12.61 -2.61
CA GLY A 169 -19.34 11.93 -2.63
C GLY A 169 -19.81 11.49 -4.02
N ILE A 170 -18.98 11.58 -5.06
CA ILE A 170 -19.32 11.15 -6.42
C ILE A 170 -19.21 9.61 -6.54
N PHE A 171 -18.27 9.00 -5.82
CA PHE A 171 -18.13 7.54 -5.71
C PHE A 171 -18.32 7.10 -4.26
N ASN A 172 -18.73 5.85 -4.07
CA ASN A 172 -18.75 5.23 -2.74
C ASN A 172 -17.33 5.01 -2.22
N GLU A 173 -16.43 4.53 -3.08
CA GLU A 173 -15.03 4.25 -2.75
C GLU A 173 -14.08 4.62 -3.89
N GLY A 174 -12.87 5.05 -3.52
CA GLY A 174 -11.75 5.17 -4.45
C GLY A 174 -10.92 3.88 -4.47
N PHE A 175 -10.32 3.55 -5.61
CA PHE A 175 -9.47 2.36 -5.73
C PHE A 175 -7.98 2.67 -5.56
N ASP A 176 -7.19 1.64 -5.18
CA ASP A 176 -5.72 1.75 -5.09
C ASP A 176 -5.06 1.16 -6.34
N TYR A 177 -4.24 1.98 -6.99
CA TYR A 177 -3.45 1.59 -8.15
C TYR A 177 -2.56 0.35 -7.90
N ARG A 178 -2.06 0.17 -6.68
CA ARG A 178 -1.22 -0.99 -6.34
C ARG A 178 -1.97 -2.31 -6.34
N VAL A 179 -3.28 -2.30 -6.11
CA VAL A 179 -4.11 -3.51 -6.16
C VAL A 179 -4.25 -4.00 -7.60
N SER A 180 -4.45 -3.07 -8.56
CA SER A 180 -4.54 -3.40 -9.99
C SER A 180 -3.20 -3.87 -10.58
N GLN A 181 -2.06 -3.37 -10.06
CA GLN A 181 -0.71 -3.79 -10.51
C GLN A 181 -0.13 -5.00 -9.78
N ARG A 182 -0.69 -5.42 -8.65
CA ARG A 182 -0.29 -6.70 -8.02
C ARG A 182 -0.63 -7.92 -8.86
N ARG A 183 -1.33 -7.74 -9.98
CA ARG A 183 -1.41 -8.69 -11.09
C ARG A 183 -0.24 -8.57 -12.11
N ARG A 184 0.89 -7.93 -11.78
CA ARG A 184 2.12 -8.40 -12.39
C ARG A 184 2.20 -9.87 -12.02
N PRO A 185 2.33 -10.79 -13.01
CA PRO A 185 2.73 -12.14 -12.65
C PRO A 185 3.92 -11.92 -11.71
N PRO A 186 3.96 -12.57 -10.54
CA PRO A 186 5.16 -12.52 -9.72
C PRO A 186 6.28 -12.72 -10.74
N ARG A 187 7.33 -11.83 -10.73
CA ARG A 187 8.58 -12.24 -11.38
C ARG A 187 8.62 -13.71 -11.08
N GLU A 188 8.75 -14.57 -12.10
CA GLU A 188 8.74 -16.01 -11.92
C GLU A 188 9.81 -16.42 -10.90
N TYR A 189 9.53 -16.04 -9.70
CA TYR A 189 10.08 -16.53 -8.49
C TYR A 189 9.35 -17.82 -8.34
N ASN A 190 9.89 -18.84 -9.02
CA ASN A 190 9.37 -20.17 -8.88
C ASN A 190 9.68 -20.58 -7.43
N ALA A 191 8.81 -20.09 -6.51
CA ALA A 191 8.96 -20.36 -5.08
C ALA A 191 9.02 -21.87 -4.80
N VAL A 192 8.51 -22.65 -5.75
CA VAL A 192 8.41 -24.11 -5.71
C VAL A 192 9.58 -24.82 -6.39
N THR A 193 10.56 -24.09 -7.00
CA THR A 193 11.74 -24.70 -7.59
C THR A 193 12.45 -25.59 -6.58
N ASP A 194 12.89 -26.76 -6.99
CA ASP A 194 13.61 -27.76 -6.18
C ASP A 194 12.78 -28.34 -5.01
N VAL A 195 11.44 -28.23 -5.05
CA VAL A 195 10.53 -28.90 -4.11
C VAL A 195 9.95 -30.15 -4.77
N PRO A 196 10.01 -31.32 -4.14
CA PRO A 196 9.43 -32.56 -4.69
C PRO A 196 7.92 -32.39 -4.97
N ALA A 197 7.48 -32.85 -6.14
CA ALA A 197 6.09 -32.65 -6.62
C ALA A 197 5.06 -33.27 -5.66
N GLU A 198 5.35 -34.43 -5.09
CA GLU A 198 4.46 -35.08 -4.13
C GLU A 198 4.32 -34.27 -2.83
N TRP A 199 5.43 -33.79 -2.27
CA TRP A 199 5.39 -32.90 -1.09
C TRP A 199 4.64 -31.62 -1.39
N LEU A 200 4.85 -31.02 -2.57
CA LEU A 200 4.19 -29.80 -3.00
C LEU A 200 2.67 -30.00 -3.07
N SER A 201 2.20 -31.10 -3.64
CA SER A 201 0.78 -31.44 -3.73
C SER A 201 0.10 -31.48 -2.35
N TRP A 202 0.76 -32.11 -1.36
CA TRP A 202 0.26 -32.11 0.03
C TRP A 202 0.21 -30.71 0.64
N CYS A 203 1.22 -29.89 0.40
CA CYS A 203 1.27 -28.51 0.89
C CYS A 203 0.20 -27.64 0.25
N GLU A 204 -0.07 -27.78 -1.05
CA GLU A 204 -1.13 -27.06 -1.76
C GLU A 204 -2.51 -27.46 -1.25
N ARG A 205 -2.75 -28.76 -1.06
CA ARG A 205 -3.98 -29.28 -0.47
C ARG A 205 -4.21 -28.72 0.93
N TRP A 206 -3.18 -28.72 1.79
CA TRP A 206 -3.24 -28.11 3.12
C TRP A 206 -3.55 -26.62 3.05
N ARG A 207 -2.86 -25.90 2.16
CA ARG A 207 -3.05 -24.45 1.98
C ARG A 207 -4.47 -24.08 1.57
N ALA A 208 -5.10 -24.90 0.72
CA ALA A 208 -6.46 -24.70 0.23
C ALA A 208 -7.52 -24.98 1.32
N THR A 209 -7.22 -25.90 2.26
CA THR A 209 -8.16 -26.36 3.30
C THR A 209 -8.02 -25.59 4.61
N SER A 210 -6.83 -25.01 4.88
CA SER A 210 -6.54 -24.37 6.16
C SER A 210 -7.41 -23.14 6.40
N VAL A 211 -8.06 -23.09 7.55
CA VAL A 211 -8.89 -21.97 8.04
C VAL A 211 -8.09 -20.91 8.82
N GLN A 212 -6.78 -21.05 8.88
CA GLN A 212 -5.92 -20.10 9.55
C GLN A 212 -5.94 -18.74 8.85
N ARG A 213 -5.41 -17.69 9.51
CA ARG A 213 -5.27 -16.37 8.87
C ARG A 213 -4.36 -16.44 7.65
N PRO A 214 -4.68 -15.72 6.56
CA PRO A 214 -3.89 -15.75 5.31
C PRO A 214 -2.38 -15.56 5.52
N SER A 215 -1.99 -14.64 6.43
CA SER A 215 -0.57 -14.40 6.74
C SER A 215 0.10 -15.55 7.49
N SER A 216 -0.66 -16.34 8.29
CA SER A 216 -0.15 -17.53 8.97
C SER A 216 0.01 -18.69 7.99
N ILE A 217 -0.96 -18.87 7.10
CA ILE A 217 -0.90 -19.83 5.99
C ILE A 217 0.32 -19.55 5.11
N GLU A 218 0.53 -18.29 4.73
CA GLU A 218 1.67 -17.89 3.90
C GLU A 218 3.02 -18.14 4.59
N ALA A 219 3.13 -17.81 5.88
CA ALA A 219 4.34 -18.07 6.66
C ALA A 219 4.62 -19.59 6.78
N CYS A 220 3.60 -20.38 7.01
CA CYS A 220 3.70 -21.84 7.04
C CYS A 220 4.10 -22.38 5.66
N TRP A 221 3.47 -21.92 4.60
CA TRP A 221 3.77 -22.28 3.22
C TRP A 221 5.26 -22.17 2.88
N TYR A 222 5.88 -21.02 3.14
CA TYR A 222 7.33 -20.86 2.86
C TYR A 222 8.22 -21.79 3.69
N VAL A 223 7.80 -22.13 4.90
CA VAL A 223 8.53 -23.11 5.72
C VAL A 223 8.35 -24.52 5.18
N LEU A 224 7.16 -24.88 4.72
CA LEU A 224 6.90 -26.18 4.09
C LEU A 224 7.68 -26.37 2.80
N LEU A 225 7.80 -25.33 1.94
CA LEU A 225 8.65 -25.36 0.75
C LEU A 225 10.13 -25.57 1.11
N LYS A 226 10.59 -24.91 2.19
CA LYS A 226 11.95 -25.11 2.72
C LYS A 226 12.14 -26.55 3.23
N CYS A 227 11.16 -27.10 3.94
CA CYS A 227 11.16 -28.48 4.39
C CYS A 227 11.20 -29.46 3.22
N GLY A 228 10.43 -29.20 2.15
CA GLY A 228 10.46 -30.02 0.92
C GLY A 228 11.82 -30.07 0.27
N ARG A 229 12.56 -28.94 0.20
CA ARG A 229 13.94 -28.95 -0.32
C ARG A 229 14.90 -29.71 0.58
N TRP A 230 14.73 -29.61 1.90
CA TRP A 230 15.47 -30.40 2.84
C TRP A 230 15.21 -31.91 2.67
N LEU A 231 13.96 -32.30 2.42
CA LEU A 231 13.59 -33.69 2.11
C LEU A 231 14.27 -34.16 0.83
N ALA A 232 14.22 -33.37 -0.24
CA ALA A 232 14.85 -33.70 -1.51
C ALA A 232 16.37 -33.95 -1.36
N ASP A 233 17.02 -33.19 -0.48
CA ASP A 233 18.46 -33.24 -0.26
C ASP A 233 18.89 -34.37 0.74
N CYS A 234 18.12 -34.53 1.82
CA CYS A 234 18.51 -35.38 2.94
C CYS A 234 17.67 -36.67 3.11
N HIS A 235 16.41 -36.66 2.68
CA HIS A 235 15.45 -37.74 2.90
C HIS A 235 14.50 -37.93 1.70
N PRO A 236 15.02 -38.23 0.51
CA PRO A 236 14.21 -38.35 -0.70
C PRO A 236 13.14 -39.46 -0.63
N GLU A 237 13.31 -40.45 0.25
CA GLU A 237 12.33 -41.51 0.53
C GLU A 237 11.11 -41.03 1.32
N CYS A 238 11.23 -39.85 1.98
CA CYS A 238 10.19 -39.26 2.87
C CYS A 238 9.49 -38.06 2.25
N VAL A 239 9.48 -37.92 0.91
CA VAL A 239 8.83 -36.77 0.24
C VAL A 239 7.29 -36.77 0.35
N SER A 240 6.70 -37.90 0.75
CA SER A 240 5.29 -37.97 1.14
C SER A 240 5.15 -37.83 2.65
N PRO A 241 4.25 -36.97 3.20
CA PRO A 241 3.96 -36.91 4.62
C PRO A 241 3.57 -38.26 5.24
N VAL A 242 2.95 -39.13 4.44
CA VAL A 242 2.55 -40.49 4.88
C VAL A 242 3.76 -41.36 5.19
N ASN A 243 4.92 -41.10 4.56
CA ASN A 243 6.15 -41.86 4.78
C ASN A 243 6.97 -41.36 5.97
N TRP A 244 6.58 -40.23 6.57
CA TRP A 244 7.27 -39.71 7.73
C TRP A 244 7.16 -40.66 8.93
N THR A 245 8.28 -40.89 9.55
CA THR A 245 8.40 -41.61 10.81
C THR A 245 8.81 -40.66 11.93
N ARG A 246 8.88 -41.19 13.13
CA ARG A 246 9.43 -40.46 14.28
C ARG A 246 10.86 -39.99 14.02
N GLU A 247 11.67 -40.81 13.37
CA GLU A 247 13.08 -40.53 13.06
C GLU A 247 13.18 -39.36 12.08
N THR A 248 12.39 -39.34 11.01
CA THR A 248 12.34 -38.24 10.04
C THR A 248 11.93 -36.92 10.70
N ALA A 249 10.90 -36.96 11.57
CA ALA A 249 10.47 -35.79 12.32
C ALA A 249 11.55 -35.26 13.28
N MET A 250 12.30 -36.14 13.95
CA MET A 250 13.44 -35.77 14.79
C MET A 250 14.60 -35.20 13.96
N ALA A 251 14.89 -35.77 12.80
CA ALA A 251 15.89 -35.27 11.86
C ALA A 251 15.59 -33.85 11.41
N TRP A 252 14.32 -33.54 11.10
CA TRP A 252 13.89 -32.16 10.80
C TRP A 252 14.13 -31.20 11.96
N VAL A 253 13.77 -31.59 13.20
CA VAL A 253 14.03 -30.74 14.37
C VAL A 253 15.51 -30.46 14.53
N THR A 254 16.36 -31.47 14.32
CA THR A 254 17.82 -31.35 14.40
C THR A 254 18.35 -30.40 13.32
N ALA A 255 17.89 -30.56 12.08
CA ALA A 255 18.25 -29.69 10.96
C ALA A 255 17.79 -28.23 11.22
N ALA A 256 16.55 -28.03 11.66
CA ALA A 256 16.02 -26.70 11.99
C ALA A 256 16.82 -26.01 13.12
N CYS A 257 17.27 -26.76 14.14
CA CYS A 257 18.10 -26.23 15.23
C CYS A 257 19.49 -25.75 14.79
N LYS A 258 20.03 -26.29 13.72
CA LYS A 258 21.37 -25.94 13.18
C LYS A 258 21.31 -25.06 11.92
N MET A 259 20.11 -24.71 11.44
CA MET A 259 19.88 -24.08 10.16
C MET A 259 20.51 -22.70 10.06
N LYS A 260 21.17 -22.45 8.94
CA LYS A 260 21.75 -21.17 8.56
C LYS A 260 20.84 -20.39 7.61
N VAL A 261 21.03 -19.08 7.54
CA VAL A 261 20.31 -18.21 6.61
C VAL A 261 20.66 -18.59 5.17
N GLY A 262 19.66 -18.88 4.37
CA GLY A 262 19.80 -19.26 2.96
C GLY A 262 19.81 -20.76 2.69
N GLU A 263 19.98 -21.62 3.69
CA GLU A 263 19.87 -23.09 3.52
C GLU A 263 18.45 -23.46 3.11
N TRP A 264 18.33 -24.37 2.14
CA TRP A 264 17.05 -24.84 1.55
C TRP A 264 16.07 -23.72 1.21
N SER A 265 16.61 -22.55 0.86
CA SER A 265 15.83 -21.40 0.43
C SER A 265 16.04 -21.14 -1.05
N ASN A 266 15.04 -20.57 -1.71
CA ASN A 266 15.16 -20.14 -3.10
C ASN A 266 16.37 -19.17 -3.26
N PRO A 267 17.24 -19.35 -4.27
CA PRO A 267 18.46 -18.54 -4.47
C PRO A 267 18.27 -17.05 -4.59
N GLY A 268 17.09 -16.58 -4.99
CA GLY A 268 16.76 -15.17 -5.20
C GLY A 268 16.35 -14.36 -3.95
N GLY A 269 16.45 -14.91 -2.73
CA GLY A 269 15.98 -14.27 -1.49
C GLY A 269 16.71 -13.00 -1.09
N MET A 270 15.99 -12.13 -0.32
CA MET A 270 16.39 -10.76 0.08
C MET A 270 17.59 -10.66 1.04
N TYR A 271 18.12 -11.75 1.57
CA TYR A 271 19.11 -11.75 2.67
C TYR A 271 20.52 -12.14 2.22
N ARG A 272 21.00 -11.62 1.09
CA ARG A 272 22.32 -11.97 0.51
C ARG A 272 23.47 -11.76 1.50
N GLU A 273 23.45 -10.64 2.26
CA GLU A 273 24.52 -10.27 3.21
C GLU A 273 24.61 -11.19 4.43
N ARG A 274 23.52 -11.87 4.80
CA ARG A 274 23.48 -12.77 5.97
C ARG A 274 23.58 -14.25 5.62
N ARG A 275 23.73 -14.57 4.35
CA ARG A 275 23.75 -15.96 3.91
C ARG A 275 24.91 -16.72 4.59
N GLY A 276 24.61 -17.91 5.11
CA GLY A 276 25.59 -18.74 5.84
C GLY A 276 25.70 -18.42 7.35
N SER A 277 25.16 -17.27 7.83
CA SER A 277 25.08 -17.01 9.26
C SER A 277 24.01 -17.86 9.94
N MET A 278 24.20 -18.17 11.23
CA MET A 278 23.20 -18.92 12.01
C MET A 278 21.87 -18.18 12.07
N MET A 279 20.74 -18.85 11.84
CA MET A 279 19.43 -18.27 12.01
C MET A 279 19.16 -17.93 13.48
N LYS A 280 18.41 -16.84 13.73
CA LYS A 280 18.00 -16.46 15.09
C LYS A 280 17.22 -17.58 15.78
N PRO A 281 17.37 -17.77 17.10
CA PRO A 281 16.66 -18.82 17.85
C PRO A 281 15.15 -18.83 17.61
N SER A 282 14.50 -17.66 17.63
CA SER A 282 13.06 -17.53 17.38
C SER A 282 12.66 -17.97 15.96
N ALA A 283 13.50 -17.71 14.95
CA ALA A 283 13.25 -18.14 13.59
C ALA A 283 13.39 -19.67 13.45
N ARG A 284 14.41 -20.28 14.07
CA ARG A 284 14.58 -21.73 14.11
C ARG A 284 13.40 -22.44 14.80
N ALA A 285 12.93 -21.90 15.93
CA ALA A 285 11.72 -22.40 16.61
C ALA A 285 10.47 -22.23 15.74
N GLY A 286 10.39 -21.14 14.94
CA GLY A 286 9.34 -20.94 13.95
C GLY A 286 9.28 -22.02 12.88
N LEU A 287 10.43 -22.48 12.38
CA LEU A 287 10.50 -23.58 11.42
C LEU A 287 9.87 -24.87 11.97
N ILE A 288 10.23 -25.21 13.20
CA ILE A 288 9.69 -26.41 13.86
C ILE A 288 8.20 -26.29 14.07
N ARG A 289 7.72 -25.14 14.56
CA ARG A 289 6.31 -24.89 14.83
C ARG A 289 5.43 -24.96 13.56
N HIS A 290 5.89 -24.44 12.41
CA HIS A 290 5.10 -24.50 11.19
C HIS A 290 4.99 -25.92 10.63
N VAL A 291 6.03 -26.73 10.71
CA VAL A 291 5.95 -28.14 10.32
C VAL A 291 5.10 -28.94 11.32
N HIS A 292 5.19 -28.62 12.63
CA HIS A 292 4.26 -29.16 13.63
C HIS A 292 2.79 -28.88 13.23
N THR A 293 2.45 -27.61 12.94
CA THR A 293 1.08 -27.24 12.55
C THR A 293 0.60 -28.03 11.34
N PHE A 294 1.45 -28.18 10.33
CA PHE A 294 1.12 -28.96 9.13
C PHE A 294 0.78 -30.42 9.47
N PHE A 295 1.65 -31.12 10.20
CA PHE A 295 1.41 -32.53 10.56
C PHE A 295 0.26 -32.71 11.54
N HIS A 296 0.06 -31.77 12.46
CA HIS A 296 -1.10 -31.75 13.35
C HIS A 296 -2.39 -31.70 12.53
N ASP A 297 -2.51 -30.72 11.60
CA ASP A 297 -3.70 -30.55 10.77
C ASP A 297 -3.93 -31.79 9.87
N LEU A 298 -2.90 -32.38 9.27
CA LEU A 298 -3.04 -33.60 8.46
C LEU A 298 -3.55 -34.80 9.24
N GLN A 299 -3.15 -34.93 10.51
CA GLN A 299 -3.62 -36.01 11.38
C GLN A 299 -5.04 -35.74 11.86
N GLU A 300 -5.36 -34.51 12.29
CA GLU A 300 -6.70 -34.10 12.72
C GLU A 300 -7.74 -34.26 11.59
N TRP A 301 -7.36 -33.97 10.36
CA TRP A 301 -8.24 -34.16 9.19
C TRP A 301 -8.30 -35.61 8.68
N GLY A 302 -7.57 -36.52 9.30
CA GLY A 302 -7.55 -37.91 8.89
C GLY A 302 -6.90 -38.18 7.53
N TRP A 303 -6.05 -37.27 7.06
CA TRP A 303 -5.39 -37.40 5.74
C TRP A 303 -4.19 -38.33 5.75
N MET A 304 -3.66 -38.62 6.92
CA MET A 304 -2.55 -39.55 7.10
C MET A 304 -2.68 -40.38 8.37
N PRO A 305 -2.09 -41.62 8.43
CA PRO A 305 -2.08 -42.41 9.66
C PRO A 305 -1.17 -41.75 10.70
N VAL A 306 -1.55 -41.90 12.00
CA VAL A 306 -0.78 -41.38 13.12
C VAL A 306 0.43 -42.30 13.38
N LYS A 307 1.56 -42.00 12.80
CA LYS A 307 2.84 -42.71 12.99
C LYS A 307 3.71 -42.10 14.10
N PHE A 308 3.46 -40.85 14.46
CA PHE A 308 4.11 -40.12 15.56
C PHE A 308 3.18 -38.99 16.04
N SER A 309 3.44 -38.47 17.25
CA SER A 309 2.71 -37.31 17.79
C SER A 309 3.49 -36.04 17.47
N PRO A 310 2.93 -35.12 16.66
CA PRO A 310 3.54 -33.82 16.37
C PRO A 310 3.85 -33.02 17.65
N GLU A 311 2.95 -33.04 18.63
CA GLU A 311 3.06 -32.32 19.92
C GLU A 311 4.29 -32.75 20.72
N ARG A 312 4.69 -34.01 20.59
CA ARG A 312 5.83 -34.56 21.34
C ARG A 312 7.15 -34.40 20.55
N ILE A 313 7.12 -34.65 19.24
CA ILE A 313 8.31 -34.78 18.44
C ILE A 313 8.68 -33.45 17.74
N LEU A 314 7.71 -32.77 17.11
CA LEU A 314 7.92 -31.49 16.43
C LEU A 314 7.82 -30.31 17.42
N ARG A 315 8.49 -30.44 18.53
CA ARG A 315 8.57 -29.43 19.60
C ARG A 315 9.96 -28.81 19.64
N SER A 316 10.01 -27.49 19.86
CA SER A 316 11.29 -26.81 20.07
C SER A 316 12.03 -27.38 21.28
N PRO A 317 13.29 -27.84 21.12
CA PRO A 317 14.08 -28.32 22.23
C PRO A 317 14.28 -27.24 23.31
N ARG A 318 14.39 -27.66 24.58
CA ARG A 318 14.60 -26.73 25.70
C ARG A 318 15.84 -25.85 25.49
N SER A 319 16.92 -26.40 24.93
CA SER A 319 18.15 -25.67 24.59
C SER A 319 17.95 -24.55 23.59
N LEU A 320 16.93 -24.65 22.70
CA LEU A 320 16.57 -23.59 21.77
C LEU A 320 15.61 -22.59 22.44
N SER A 321 14.64 -23.10 23.23
CA SER A 321 13.64 -22.26 23.88
C SER A 321 14.25 -21.33 24.93
N THR A 322 15.27 -21.75 25.66
CA THR A 322 16.00 -20.92 26.64
C THR A 322 16.76 -19.77 25.98
N GLN A 323 17.13 -19.90 24.70
CA GLN A 323 17.75 -18.81 23.93
C GLN A 323 16.75 -17.74 23.48
N ILE A 324 15.43 -17.98 23.63
CA ILE A 324 14.33 -17.10 23.19
C ILE A 324 13.74 -16.33 24.38
N GLY A 325 14.43 -16.26 25.50
CA GLY A 325 13.92 -15.65 26.73
C GLY A 325 13.26 -14.27 26.53
N PRO A 326 12.45 -13.82 27.49
CA PRO A 326 11.86 -12.51 27.44
C PRO A 326 12.98 -11.45 27.46
N ASP A 327 13.24 -10.87 26.31
CA ASP A 327 14.07 -9.66 26.18
C ASP A 327 13.13 -8.47 25.90
N PRO A 328 12.55 -7.84 26.95
CA PRO A 328 11.73 -6.67 26.76
C PRO A 328 12.65 -5.54 26.25
N ARG A 329 12.54 -5.25 24.96
CA ARG A 329 13.32 -4.20 24.30
C ARG A 329 12.80 -2.82 24.70
N ILE A 330 12.82 -2.52 26.00
CA ILE A 330 12.47 -1.20 26.51
C ILE A 330 13.47 -0.15 26.02
N VAL A 331 13.01 1.06 25.80
CA VAL A 331 13.86 2.25 25.62
C VAL A 331 14.19 2.75 27.01
N SER A 332 15.43 3.20 27.26
CA SER A 332 15.79 3.77 28.55
C SER A 332 14.97 5.02 28.88
N ASP A 333 14.72 5.29 30.13
CA ASP A 333 13.90 6.44 30.55
C ASP A 333 14.49 7.77 30.06
N GLU A 334 15.80 7.92 30.08
CA GLU A 334 16.47 9.12 29.54
C GLU A 334 16.14 9.34 28.06
N LEU A 335 16.28 8.31 27.23
CA LEU A 335 15.96 8.41 25.80
C LEU A 335 14.45 8.58 25.57
N TRP A 336 13.64 7.95 26.43
CA TRP A 336 12.18 8.04 26.34
C TRP A 336 11.69 9.46 26.66
N CYS A 337 12.21 10.10 27.69
CA CYS A 337 11.90 11.50 28.02
C CYS A 337 12.28 12.46 26.89
N LYS A 338 13.46 12.25 26.25
CA LYS A 338 13.87 13.05 25.08
C LYS A 338 12.90 12.85 23.90
N LEU A 339 12.41 11.63 23.66
CA LEU A 339 11.43 11.34 22.61
C LEU A 339 10.06 11.98 22.92
N ILE A 340 9.61 11.94 24.18
CA ILE A 340 8.38 12.62 24.62
C ILE A 340 8.47 14.12 24.35
N HIS A 341 9.55 14.76 24.82
CA HIS A 341 9.77 16.17 24.58
C HIS A 341 9.80 16.51 23.08
N ALA A 342 10.49 15.71 22.28
CA ALA A 342 10.54 15.89 20.82
C ALA A 342 9.16 15.76 20.18
N GLY A 343 8.37 14.77 20.59
CA GLY A 343 7.03 14.52 20.04
C GLY A 343 6.02 15.64 20.33
N GLN A 344 6.08 16.21 21.53
CA GLN A 344 5.22 17.33 21.92
C GLN A 344 5.61 18.64 21.25
N ASN A 345 6.91 18.83 20.93
CA ASN A 345 7.48 20.07 20.40
C ASN A 345 7.80 20.01 18.90
N LEU A 346 7.16 19.13 18.14
CA LEU A 346 7.30 19.10 16.69
C LEU A 346 6.81 20.41 16.06
N GLN A 347 7.58 20.90 15.07
CA GLN A 347 7.27 22.09 14.29
C GLN A 347 7.29 21.76 12.80
N GLU A 348 6.73 22.63 11.96
CA GLU A 348 6.75 22.42 10.49
C GLU A 348 8.16 22.33 9.93
N THR A 349 9.12 23.06 10.51
CA THR A 349 10.53 23.01 10.14
C THR A 349 11.22 21.68 10.41
N ASP A 350 10.66 20.85 11.30
CA ASP A 350 11.16 19.51 11.57
C ASP A 350 10.71 18.50 10.50
N LEU A 351 9.57 18.80 9.84
CA LEU A 351 9.00 17.90 8.83
C LEU A 351 9.85 17.90 7.57
N PRO A 352 10.01 16.75 6.92
CA PRO A 352 10.70 16.70 5.64
C PRO A 352 9.94 17.55 4.61
N GLY A 353 10.67 18.40 3.88
CA GLY A 353 10.11 19.20 2.81
C GLY A 353 9.35 18.35 1.80
N CYS A 354 8.33 18.93 1.16
CA CYS A 354 7.46 18.24 0.20
C CYS A 354 8.20 17.67 -1.02
N VAL A 355 9.36 18.21 -1.36
CA VAL A 355 10.13 17.81 -2.56
C VAL A 355 10.82 16.48 -2.33
N GLY A 356 10.45 15.47 -3.12
CA GLY A 356 11.08 14.15 -3.11
C GLY A 356 10.66 13.22 -1.96
N TYR A 357 9.81 13.65 -1.06
CA TYR A 357 9.36 12.82 0.05
C TYR A 357 8.02 12.13 -0.29
N PRO A 358 7.93 10.79 -0.21
CA PRO A 358 6.73 10.07 -0.63
C PRO A 358 5.55 10.21 0.35
N TYR A 359 5.80 10.69 1.59
CA TYR A 359 4.82 10.75 2.67
C TYR A 359 4.87 12.11 3.36
N PHE A 360 4.23 13.09 2.75
CA PHE A 360 4.00 14.37 3.40
C PHE A 360 2.64 14.34 4.13
N TYR A 361 2.68 14.56 5.44
CA TYR A 361 1.48 14.65 6.27
C TYR A 361 1.46 16.00 7.01
N PRO A 362 0.27 16.59 7.28
CA PRO A 362 0.13 17.82 8.04
C PRO A 362 0.75 17.70 9.45
N LEU A 363 1.25 18.81 9.97
CA LEU A 363 1.91 18.86 11.28
C LEU A 363 1.03 18.29 12.39
N GLU A 364 -0.24 18.70 12.46
CA GLU A 364 -1.17 18.23 13.50
C GLU A 364 -1.41 16.72 13.43
N MET A 365 -1.45 16.15 12.23
CA MET A 365 -1.53 14.70 12.06
C MET A 365 -0.28 13.98 12.55
N VAL A 366 0.92 14.54 12.28
CA VAL A 366 2.19 13.97 12.73
C VAL A 366 2.33 14.08 14.25
N ARG A 367 1.90 15.20 14.84
CA ARG A 367 1.83 15.39 16.30
C ARG A 367 0.90 14.38 16.96
N ALA A 368 -0.34 14.22 16.47
CA ALA A 368 -1.29 13.25 16.99
C ALA A 368 -0.76 11.81 16.91
N LEU A 369 -0.14 11.43 15.77
CA LEU A 369 0.53 10.13 15.62
C LEU A 369 1.69 9.95 16.62
N SER A 370 2.48 11.01 16.85
CA SER A 370 3.61 10.98 17.77
C SER A 370 3.14 10.76 19.21
N VAL A 371 2.18 11.55 19.66
CA VAL A 371 1.63 11.45 21.02
C VAL A 371 0.92 10.12 21.22
N LEU A 372 0.15 9.67 20.26
CA LEU A 372 -0.50 8.35 20.34
C LEU A 372 0.52 7.20 20.40
N TRP A 373 1.65 7.31 19.69
CA TRP A 373 2.73 6.33 19.78
C TRP A 373 3.45 6.38 21.13
N LEU A 374 3.70 7.57 21.66
CA LEU A 374 4.44 7.78 22.91
C LEU A 374 3.63 7.45 24.18
N PHE A 375 2.33 7.70 24.19
CA PHE A 375 1.48 7.53 25.38
C PHE A 375 0.42 6.45 25.24
N GLY A 376 0.04 6.11 24.00
CA GLY A 376 -1.06 5.18 23.76
C GLY A 376 -0.77 3.72 24.06
N GLY A 377 0.48 3.27 24.07
CA GLY A 377 0.85 1.86 24.30
C GLY A 377 0.24 0.88 23.29
N LEU A 378 -0.15 1.35 22.11
CA LEU A 378 -0.86 0.59 21.08
C LEU A 378 0.11 -0.14 20.14
N ARG A 379 -0.40 -1.21 19.50
CA ARG A 379 0.29 -1.82 18.37
C ARG A 379 0.21 -0.89 17.15
N ARG A 380 1.24 -0.92 16.29
CA ARG A 380 1.26 -0.15 15.04
C ARG A 380 -0.02 -0.27 14.22
N ASP A 381 -0.55 -1.48 14.08
CA ASP A 381 -1.77 -1.73 13.34
C ASP A 381 -3.00 -1.12 14.00
N GLU A 382 -3.06 -1.11 15.34
CA GLU A 382 -4.12 -0.45 16.10
C GLU A 382 -4.07 1.07 15.86
N ILE A 383 -2.88 1.70 15.98
CA ILE A 383 -2.68 3.13 15.69
C ILE A 383 -3.18 3.50 14.28
N LEU A 384 -2.76 2.74 13.28
CA LEU A 384 -3.09 3.03 11.89
C LEU A 384 -4.56 2.78 11.52
N ARG A 385 -5.31 2.10 12.39
CA ARG A 385 -6.72 1.79 12.22
C ARG A 385 -7.62 2.54 13.21
N MET A 386 -7.08 3.49 13.97
CA MET A 386 -7.90 4.37 14.80
C MET A 386 -8.97 5.05 13.96
N ARG A 387 -10.14 5.21 14.53
CA ARG A 387 -11.32 5.79 13.89
C ARG A 387 -11.54 7.21 14.37
N CYS A 388 -12.15 8.06 13.60
CA CYS A 388 -12.59 9.37 14.07
C CYS A 388 -13.62 9.21 15.20
N GLY A 389 -13.62 10.15 16.13
CA GLY A 389 -14.48 10.10 17.32
C GLY A 389 -14.06 9.03 18.34
N CYS A 390 -12.80 8.56 18.29
CA CYS A 390 -12.31 7.53 19.22
C CYS A 390 -12.00 8.06 20.63
N ILE A 391 -12.06 9.37 20.87
CA ILE A 391 -11.85 9.98 22.17
C ILE A 391 -13.19 10.32 22.82
N ARG A 392 -13.29 9.98 24.08
CA ARG A 392 -14.42 10.35 24.96
C ARG A 392 -13.90 10.88 26.28
N TRP A 393 -14.53 11.93 26.78
CA TRP A 393 -14.21 12.50 28.07
C TRP A 393 -15.28 12.15 29.09
N GLN A 394 -14.85 11.65 30.24
CA GLN A 394 -15.72 11.33 31.37
C GLN A 394 -15.31 12.20 32.55
N ALA A 395 -16.28 12.77 33.27
CA ALA A 395 -16.01 13.46 34.54
C ALA A 395 -15.47 12.45 35.57
N SER A 396 -14.46 12.84 36.33
CA SER A 396 -13.98 12.05 37.45
C SER A 396 -14.93 12.23 38.64
N GLU A 397 -15.39 11.11 39.21
CA GLU A 397 -16.21 11.14 40.43
C GLU A 397 -15.38 11.46 41.69
N GLU A 398 -14.07 11.19 41.64
CA GLU A 398 -13.17 11.34 42.80
C GLU A 398 -12.49 12.72 42.89
N ASN A 399 -12.31 13.41 41.76
CA ASN A 399 -11.65 14.71 41.70
C ASN A 399 -12.51 15.75 40.96
N ASP A 400 -13.04 16.70 41.69
CA ASP A 400 -13.90 17.77 41.14
C ASP A 400 -13.15 18.56 40.07
N GLY A 401 -13.64 18.49 38.84
CA GLY A 401 -13.10 19.16 37.65
C GLY A 401 -12.05 18.38 36.81
N GLN A 402 -11.58 17.21 37.24
CA GLN A 402 -10.70 16.36 36.44
C GLN A 402 -11.50 15.51 35.49
N ARG A 403 -11.14 15.52 34.20
CA ARG A 403 -11.74 14.68 33.17
C ARG A 403 -10.81 13.50 32.84
N ILE A 404 -11.39 12.32 32.74
CA ILE A 404 -10.71 11.10 32.31
C ILE A 404 -10.85 11.00 30.78
N CYS A 405 -9.74 10.89 30.09
CA CYS A 405 -9.70 10.63 28.66
C CYS A 405 -9.84 9.13 28.40
N LEU A 406 -10.90 8.73 27.74
CA LEU A 406 -11.16 7.37 27.29
C LEU A 406 -10.94 7.25 25.80
N MET A 407 -10.20 6.23 25.39
CA MET A 407 -9.87 5.97 23.99
C MET A 407 -10.42 4.62 23.54
N ASP A 408 -11.22 4.63 22.47
CA ASP A 408 -11.74 3.44 21.82
C ASP A 408 -10.72 2.87 20.84
N VAL A 409 -10.27 1.64 21.09
CA VAL A 409 -9.25 0.95 20.32
C VAL A 409 -9.91 -0.10 19.40
N PRO A 410 -9.66 -0.09 18.08
CA PRO A 410 -10.26 -1.05 17.16
C PRO A 410 -9.78 -2.48 17.38
N VAL A 411 -10.56 -3.45 16.91
CA VAL A 411 -10.23 -4.89 16.93
C VAL A 411 -8.78 -5.13 16.51
N SER A 412 -8.05 -5.89 17.29
CA SER A 412 -6.65 -6.23 17.02
C SER A 412 -6.48 -7.69 16.54
N LYS A 413 -5.23 -8.12 16.40
CA LYS A 413 -4.90 -9.52 16.08
C LYS A 413 -5.36 -10.49 17.19
N THR A 414 -5.38 -10.04 18.43
CA THR A 414 -5.54 -10.89 19.62
C THR A 414 -6.72 -10.51 20.52
N TYR A 415 -7.31 -9.33 20.31
CA TYR A 415 -8.38 -8.80 21.16
C TYR A 415 -9.52 -8.23 20.32
N ALA A 416 -10.72 -8.30 20.85
CA ALA A 416 -11.87 -7.52 20.39
C ALA A 416 -11.60 -6.00 20.50
N ALA A 417 -12.49 -5.17 20.00
CA ALA A 417 -12.45 -3.73 20.26
C ALA A 417 -12.61 -3.50 21.79
N PHE A 418 -11.92 -2.51 22.32
CA PHE A 418 -11.97 -2.18 23.73
C PHE A 418 -11.74 -0.69 23.96
N THR A 419 -12.23 -0.19 25.08
CA THR A 419 -11.96 1.17 25.57
C THR A 419 -10.92 1.11 26.67
N LYS A 420 -10.04 2.11 26.72
CA LYS A 420 -9.08 2.26 27.82
C LYS A 420 -8.88 3.72 28.21
N PRO A 421 -8.56 4.02 29.46
CA PRO A 421 -8.09 5.33 29.86
C PRO A 421 -6.71 5.58 29.27
N VAL A 422 -6.47 6.84 28.89
CA VAL A 422 -5.18 7.33 28.41
C VAL A 422 -4.90 8.71 29.03
N ASP A 423 -3.65 9.16 28.96
CA ASP A 423 -3.29 10.50 29.35
C ASP A 423 -4.11 11.53 28.53
N SER A 424 -4.57 12.60 29.19
CA SER A 424 -5.38 13.67 28.59
C SER A 424 -4.70 14.28 27.35
N ILE A 425 -3.38 14.33 27.34
CA ILE A 425 -2.59 14.83 26.22
C ILE A 425 -2.91 14.08 24.90
N VAL A 426 -3.23 12.77 24.98
CA VAL A 426 -3.61 11.98 23.81
C VAL A 426 -4.92 12.49 23.21
N GLY A 427 -5.92 12.74 24.08
CA GLY A 427 -7.19 13.32 23.67
C GLY A 427 -7.02 14.68 23.01
N ASP A 428 -6.29 15.58 23.66
CA ASP A 428 -6.06 16.93 23.16
C ASP A 428 -5.43 16.97 21.77
N TYR A 429 -4.41 16.13 21.51
CA TYR A 429 -3.75 16.08 20.21
C TYR A 429 -4.60 15.39 19.12
N ILE A 430 -5.39 14.40 19.50
CA ILE A 430 -6.31 13.75 18.55
C ILE A 430 -7.42 14.72 18.15
N GLU A 431 -8.05 15.40 19.11
CA GLU A 431 -9.11 16.38 18.84
C GLU A 431 -8.60 17.56 18.00
N ARG A 432 -7.40 18.09 18.29
CA ARG A 432 -6.77 19.12 17.43
C ARG A 432 -6.60 18.65 16.00
N TRP A 433 -6.17 17.41 15.80
CA TRP A 433 -6.08 16.85 14.46
C TRP A 433 -7.46 16.70 13.81
N GLU A 434 -8.47 16.25 14.54
CA GLU A 434 -9.83 16.09 14.01
C GLU A 434 -10.45 17.42 13.60
N LEU A 435 -10.15 18.51 14.31
CA LEU A 435 -10.62 19.87 13.98
C LEU A 435 -10.06 20.40 12.64
N VAL A 436 -8.80 20.09 12.33
CA VAL A 436 -8.12 20.64 11.14
C VAL A 436 -8.02 19.66 9.97
N ARG A 437 -8.40 18.39 10.18
CA ARG A 437 -8.32 17.39 9.12
C ARG A 437 -9.33 17.66 8.02
N SER A 438 -8.87 17.57 6.78
CA SER A 438 -9.78 17.62 5.63
C SER A 438 -10.75 16.42 5.63
N PRO A 439 -12.01 16.58 5.17
CA PRO A 439 -12.94 15.48 4.97
C PRO A 439 -12.32 14.36 4.12
N GLN A 440 -12.59 13.12 4.49
CA GLN A 440 -12.10 11.96 3.78
C GLN A 440 -13.24 10.96 3.61
N ALA A 441 -13.26 10.23 2.48
CA ALA A 441 -14.24 9.16 2.25
C ALA A 441 -14.12 8.05 3.30
N LEU A 442 -15.25 7.37 3.54
CA LEU A 442 -15.27 6.10 4.26
C LEU A 442 -14.35 5.09 3.56
N GLN A 443 -13.71 4.24 4.33
CA GLN A 443 -12.95 3.11 3.79
C GLN A 443 -13.27 1.85 4.58
N GLU A 444 -13.29 0.72 3.89
CA GLU A 444 -13.47 -0.58 4.51
C GLU A 444 -12.30 -0.90 5.46
N ASP A 445 -12.63 -1.27 6.70
CA ASP A 445 -11.67 -1.81 7.64
C ASP A 445 -11.38 -3.28 7.28
N PRO A 446 -10.14 -3.62 6.85
CA PRO A 446 -9.81 -4.95 6.34
C PRO A 446 -9.92 -6.07 7.39
N LYS A 447 -10.22 -5.75 8.64
CA LYS A 447 -10.42 -6.75 9.71
C LYS A 447 -11.86 -6.96 10.10
N THR A 448 -12.70 -5.96 9.95
CA THR A 448 -14.12 -6.03 10.32
C THR A 448 -15.05 -6.02 9.12
N GLY A 449 -14.59 -5.58 7.94
CA GLY A 449 -15.43 -5.33 6.76
C GLY A 449 -16.31 -4.09 6.89
N GLU A 450 -16.23 -3.34 7.98
CA GLU A 450 -17.03 -2.14 8.19
C GLU A 450 -16.46 -0.95 7.42
N SER A 451 -17.34 -0.16 6.79
CA SER A 451 -16.98 1.15 6.23
C SER A 451 -16.87 2.18 7.34
N VAL A 452 -15.68 2.73 7.55
CA VAL A 452 -15.36 3.62 8.68
C VAL A 452 -14.57 4.86 8.25
N HIS A 453 -14.67 5.92 9.04
CA HIS A 453 -13.77 7.06 8.94
C HIS A 453 -12.49 6.78 9.76
N PHE A 454 -11.40 6.47 9.06
CA PHE A 454 -10.10 6.35 9.74
C PHE A 454 -9.56 7.71 10.16
N LEU A 455 -9.04 7.78 11.38
CA LEU A 455 -8.47 9.00 11.95
C LEU A 455 -7.25 9.51 11.15
N PHE A 456 -6.33 8.62 10.83
CA PHE A 456 -5.08 8.97 10.15
C PHE A 456 -5.17 8.75 8.64
N MET A 457 -5.94 9.62 8.01
CA MET A 457 -6.08 9.71 6.55
C MET A 457 -5.71 11.10 6.04
N HIS A 458 -5.05 11.15 4.89
CA HIS A 458 -4.72 12.38 4.18
C HIS A 458 -4.72 12.14 2.67
N ARG A 459 -5.34 13.04 1.92
CA ARG A 459 -5.46 12.96 0.44
C ARG A 459 -6.05 11.62 -0.03
N GLY A 460 -7.11 11.16 0.63
CA GLY A 460 -7.80 9.90 0.33
C GLY A 460 -7.01 8.63 0.66
N LYS A 461 -5.93 8.71 1.44
CA LYS A 461 -5.11 7.55 1.82
C LYS A 461 -4.91 7.46 3.32
N ARG A 462 -4.99 6.23 3.83
CA ARG A 462 -4.51 5.94 5.18
C ARG A 462 -2.99 6.06 5.26
N VAL A 463 -2.48 6.40 6.43
CA VAL A 463 -1.05 6.37 6.71
C VAL A 463 -0.48 4.98 6.39
N HIS A 464 0.62 4.97 5.64
CA HIS A 464 1.25 3.72 5.23
C HIS A 464 1.80 2.95 6.44
N GLY A 465 1.66 1.61 6.41
CA GLY A 465 2.06 0.74 7.51
C GLY A 465 3.52 0.85 7.96
N SER A 466 4.42 1.30 7.11
CA SER A 466 5.83 1.52 7.46
C SER A 466 6.14 2.93 8.00
N TYR A 467 5.19 3.88 7.92
CA TYR A 467 5.45 5.29 8.23
C TYR A 467 5.99 5.50 9.66
N ILE A 468 5.36 4.88 10.65
CA ILE A 468 5.77 5.04 12.06
C ILE A 468 7.24 4.63 12.23
N ASN A 469 7.64 3.48 11.74
CA ASN A 469 9.00 2.97 11.95
C ASN A 469 10.06 3.58 11.03
N ASN A 470 9.68 4.00 9.82
CA ASN A 470 10.64 4.42 8.80
C ASN A 470 10.68 5.94 8.58
N SER A 471 9.73 6.69 9.17
CA SER A 471 9.67 8.13 9.03
C SER A 471 9.46 8.83 10.36
N LEU A 472 8.41 8.48 11.12
CA LEU A 472 8.05 9.16 12.37
C LEU A 472 9.11 8.96 13.45
N VAL A 473 9.48 7.71 13.77
CA VAL A 473 10.47 7.43 14.81
C VAL A 473 11.84 8.01 14.45
N PRO A 474 12.39 7.87 13.24
CA PRO A 474 13.59 8.60 12.82
C PRO A 474 13.48 10.11 12.96
N LEU A 475 12.35 10.71 12.59
CA LEU A 475 12.11 12.14 12.78
C LEU A 475 12.23 12.55 14.25
N LEU A 476 11.57 11.81 15.15
CA LEU A 476 11.62 12.05 16.58
C LEU A 476 13.02 11.85 17.15
N CYS A 477 13.74 10.83 16.73
CA CYS A 477 15.13 10.62 17.13
C CYS A 477 16.03 11.78 16.70
N LYS A 478 15.87 12.26 15.46
CA LYS A 478 16.59 13.44 14.95
C LYS A 478 16.27 14.70 15.75
N LYS A 479 15.00 14.97 16.03
CA LYS A 479 14.55 16.13 16.83
C LYS A 479 15.07 16.04 18.26
N ALA A 480 15.08 14.84 18.83
CA ALA A 480 15.58 14.59 20.20
C ALA A 480 17.11 14.58 20.31
N GLY A 481 17.84 14.63 19.19
CA GLY A 481 19.30 14.51 19.18
C GLY A 481 19.83 13.14 19.63
N ILE A 482 19.08 12.07 19.39
CA ILE A 482 19.44 10.70 19.79
C ILE A 482 19.59 9.77 18.58
N PRO A 483 20.40 8.69 18.68
CA PRO A 483 20.52 7.71 17.60
C PRO A 483 19.22 6.90 17.43
N GLU A 484 18.95 6.45 16.21
CA GLU A 484 17.83 5.53 15.90
C GLU A 484 18.02 4.13 16.51
N HIS A 485 19.21 3.83 16.99
CA HIS A 485 19.61 2.53 17.54
C HIS A 485 20.28 2.73 18.89
N ASP A 486 19.90 1.90 19.85
CA ASP A 486 20.57 1.75 21.13
C ASP A 486 21.18 0.34 21.25
N ALA A 487 21.74 -0.01 22.41
CA ALA A 487 22.33 -1.34 22.67
C ALA A 487 21.34 -2.50 22.42
N ARG A 488 20.04 -2.26 22.49
CA ARG A 488 18.97 -3.26 22.25
C ARG A 488 18.44 -3.24 20.80
N GLY A 489 19.05 -2.44 19.93
CA GLY A 489 18.76 -2.33 18.49
C GLY A 489 17.89 -1.13 18.13
N ARG A 490 17.30 -1.16 16.93
CA ARG A 490 16.53 -0.02 16.40
C ARG A 490 15.32 0.30 17.26
N ILE A 491 15.09 1.59 17.51
CA ILE A 491 13.86 2.09 18.15
C ILE A 491 12.70 1.92 17.16
N THR A 492 11.62 1.27 17.60
CA THR A 492 10.47 0.93 16.75
C THR A 492 9.16 1.09 17.51
N SER A 493 8.06 1.11 16.78
CA SER A 493 6.71 1.19 17.38
C SER A 493 6.42 0.08 18.40
N HIS A 494 7.01 -1.09 18.24
CA HIS A 494 6.82 -2.20 19.17
C HIS A 494 7.55 -1.97 20.50
N ARG A 495 8.70 -1.28 20.48
CA ARG A 495 9.47 -0.96 21.68
C ARG A 495 8.77 0.06 22.58
N ALA A 496 8.07 1.06 21.99
CA ALA A 496 7.25 1.99 22.74
C ALA A 496 6.26 1.29 23.67
N ARG A 497 5.55 0.29 23.14
CA ARG A 497 4.58 -0.49 23.91
C ARG A 497 5.24 -1.23 25.10
N ALA A 498 6.41 -1.81 24.89
CA ALA A 498 7.16 -2.48 25.95
C ALA A 498 7.64 -1.49 27.01
N THR A 499 8.10 -0.30 26.60
CA THR A 499 8.54 0.78 27.50
C THR A 499 7.38 1.28 28.35
N ILE A 500 6.25 1.65 27.77
CA ILE A 500 5.06 2.12 28.49
C ILE A 500 4.56 1.05 29.48
N ALA A 501 4.48 -0.22 29.06
CA ALA A 501 4.06 -1.30 29.94
C ALA A 501 5.01 -1.50 31.13
N SER A 502 6.33 -1.34 30.92
CA SER A 502 7.32 -1.41 32.00
C SER A 502 7.19 -0.24 32.96
N GLN A 503 7.01 0.98 32.44
CA GLN A 503 6.82 2.18 33.28
C GLN A 503 5.55 2.09 34.13
N LEU A 504 4.42 1.64 33.53
CA LEU A 504 3.18 1.44 34.27
C LEU A 504 3.28 0.34 35.33
N TYR A 505 4.08 -0.69 35.09
CA TYR A 505 4.33 -1.73 36.08
C TYR A 505 5.13 -1.19 37.26
N ASN A 506 6.21 -0.45 36.99
CA ASN A 506 7.08 0.11 38.03
C ASN A 506 6.42 1.27 38.80
N ALA A 507 5.44 1.98 38.22
CA ALA A 507 4.71 3.05 38.88
C ALA A 507 3.72 2.57 39.96
N ARG A 508 3.55 1.24 40.12
CA ARG A 508 2.68 0.63 41.16
C ARG A 508 3.43 0.32 42.46
N GLU A 509 4.75 0.47 42.46
CA GLU A 509 5.60 0.37 43.65
C GLU A 509 5.91 1.76 44.21
#